data_983de8d34424ec168fa725f471dfbb19
#
_entry.id   983de8d34424ec168fa725f471dfbb19
#
_cell.length_a   1.000
_cell.length_b   1.000
_cell.length_c   1.000
_cell.angle_alpha   90.00
_cell.angle_beta   90.00
_cell.angle_gamma   90.00
#
_symmetry.space_group_name_H-M   'P 1'
#
loop_
_entity.id
_entity.type
_entity.pdbx_description
1 polymer ?
#
loop_
_entity_poly.entity_id
_entity_poly.type
_entity_poly.pdbx_seq_one_letter_code
_entity_poly.pdbx_strand_id
1 'polypeptide(L)'
;MKSTLVVSCLAVAASAAHVVNQTTCAGTTYKYTGLAGYGFIPANATDKYGDTIGGIGSSVAIDQSSWHKKNGAYHGTAWAIPDRGWNTNGTLNFQSRIHKIAVTLKLATHATLENPSDPNIQLEYLDTILLTGPDGEPTTGLDADITGYGSYKGFPPLPVATYTGNGFGGAGKGGRRISVDAEGLALARDGGFWVSDEYGPYIYKFSAKGKMELAIQPPQAYLPRRNETLSFNSDTPPLYDPSEVPNPEDTTTGRANNQGLEGLTISPDGKTLYALMQSALDQEGGPDKQTKQPARMLAYDISGKKPKYIHEWVVMLPKYFDYTSSHASKANKVAAQSEIHQLPTGDFLVLARDSGFGHGQDESLSVYRNADVFSVLSKKADTTDLKAINDYDTATGSIASSEGVLDSGITPAEYCTFLDFNVNSELGKFRLHNGGAQDQWLLNEKWESLALVPAGGRKEYFLFSWSDNDFITQDGYMNFGKFPYKDASGYNLDNQVLAFKVEF
;
A
#
# COMPACT_ATOMS: atom_id res chain seq x y z
N MET A 1 -10.15 76.61 4.82
CA MET A 1 -10.37 75.35 4.07
C MET A 1 -9.80 74.18 4.87
N LYS A 2 -10.65 73.35 5.45
CA LYS A 2 -10.23 72.16 6.20
C LYS A 2 -10.38 70.96 5.23
N SER A 3 -9.26 70.38 4.82
CA SER A 3 -9.23 69.16 4.03
C SER A 3 -9.46 67.94 4.96
N THR A 4 -10.55 67.23 4.73
CA THR A 4 -10.83 65.98 5.42
C THR A 4 -10.22 64.84 4.59
N LEU A 5 -9.26 64.16 5.17
CA LEU A 5 -8.64 62.95 4.58
C LEU A 5 -9.60 61.78 4.84
N VAL A 6 -10.16 61.20 3.79
CA VAL A 6 -10.93 59.94 3.88
C VAL A 6 -9.96 58.80 3.71
N VAL A 7 -9.65 58.06 4.75
CA VAL A 7 -8.90 56.81 4.71
C VAL A 7 -9.88 55.68 4.42
N SER A 8 -9.83 55.14 3.19
CA SER A 8 -10.56 53.92 2.80
C SER A 8 -9.81 52.71 3.32
N CYS A 9 -10.27 52.06 4.37
CA CYS A 9 -9.83 50.73 4.76
C CYS A 9 -10.40 49.69 3.77
N LEU A 10 -9.55 49.15 2.89
CA LEU A 10 -9.82 47.95 2.16
C LEU A 10 -9.78 46.77 3.13
N ALA A 11 -10.93 46.25 3.53
CA ALA A 11 -11.02 44.96 4.20
C ALA A 11 -10.72 43.85 3.18
N VAL A 12 -9.54 43.27 3.24
CA VAL A 12 -9.25 42.02 2.54
C VAL A 12 -10.06 40.94 3.25
N ALA A 13 -11.18 40.54 2.67
CA ALA A 13 -11.90 39.37 3.12
C ALA A 13 -10.98 38.16 2.88
N ALA A 14 -10.42 37.61 3.92
CA ALA A 14 -9.80 36.30 3.85
C ALA A 14 -10.92 35.30 3.52
N SER A 15 -10.95 34.83 2.28
CA SER A 15 -11.80 33.71 1.90
C SER A 15 -11.39 32.54 2.79
N ALA A 16 -12.29 32.05 3.65
CA ALA A 16 -12.06 30.81 4.36
C ALA A 16 -11.76 29.72 3.32
N ALA A 17 -10.64 29.03 3.49
CA ALA A 17 -10.26 27.93 2.61
C ALA A 17 -11.44 26.93 2.58
N HIS A 18 -11.83 26.51 1.40
CA HIS A 18 -12.88 25.48 1.26
C HIS A 18 -12.36 24.19 1.93
N VAL A 19 -13.16 23.62 2.81
CA VAL A 19 -12.87 22.33 3.47
C VAL A 19 -13.84 21.31 2.92
N VAL A 20 -13.33 20.28 2.26
CA VAL A 20 -14.14 19.16 1.72
C VAL A 20 -14.59 18.26 2.86
N ASN A 21 -13.67 17.90 3.75
CA ASN A 21 -13.94 17.14 4.96
C ASN A 21 -12.95 17.50 6.07
N GLN A 22 -13.37 17.27 7.32
CA GLN A 22 -12.47 17.36 8.49
C GLN A 22 -12.87 16.35 9.55
N THR A 23 -11.88 15.89 10.31
CA THR A 23 -12.08 15.03 11.47
C THR A 23 -11.18 15.47 12.63
N THR A 24 -11.50 15.05 13.85
CA THR A 24 -10.64 15.23 15.01
C THR A 24 -10.34 13.86 15.61
N CYS A 25 -9.08 13.47 15.61
CA CYS A 25 -8.59 12.18 16.12
C CYS A 25 -7.54 12.44 17.18
N ALA A 26 -7.62 11.79 18.32
CA ALA A 26 -6.70 11.95 19.45
C ALA A 26 -6.42 13.41 19.87
N GLY A 27 -7.36 14.32 19.60
CA GLY A 27 -7.25 15.75 19.90
C GLY A 27 -6.62 16.60 18.81
N THR A 28 -6.14 16.02 17.71
CA THR A 28 -5.64 16.74 16.54
C THR A 28 -6.74 16.84 15.48
N THR A 29 -6.87 18.01 14.85
CA THR A 29 -7.83 18.22 13.75
C THR A 29 -7.13 18.10 12.40
N TYR A 30 -7.68 17.25 11.54
CA TYR A 30 -7.24 16.94 10.18
C TYR A 30 -8.24 17.51 9.20
N LYS A 31 -7.78 18.18 8.14
CA LYS A 31 -8.63 18.77 7.10
C LYS A 31 -8.21 18.29 5.73
N TYR A 32 -9.18 17.87 4.94
CA TYR A 32 -9.07 17.67 3.50
C TYR A 32 -9.62 18.91 2.81
N THR A 33 -8.80 19.63 2.04
CA THR A 33 -9.16 20.93 1.46
C THR A 33 -9.35 20.89 -0.05
N GLY A 34 -9.11 19.75 -0.70
CA GLY A 34 -9.43 19.53 -2.11
C GLY A 34 -8.44 18.65 -2.85
N LEU A 35 -8.87 18.09 -3.97
CA LEU A 35 -8.01 17.39 -4.90
C LEU A 35 -7.11 18.42 -5.62
N ALA A 36 -5.79 18.26 -5.51
CA ALA A 36 -4.79 19.16 -6.05
C ALA A 36 -4.29 18.74 -7.44
N GLY A 37 -4.40 17.45 -7.76
CA GLY A 37 -3.89 16.96 -9.04
C GLY A 37 -4.22 15.51 -9.34
N TYR A 38 -4.11 15.22 -10.63
CA TYR A 38 -4.24 13.91 -11.25
C TYR A 38 -3.14 13.72 -12.29
N GLY A 39 -2.64 12.51 -12.40
CA GLY A 39 -1.72 12.06 -13.43
C GLY A 39 -1.74 10.55 -13.57
N PHE A 40 -1.00 10.01 -14.51
CA PHE A 40 -0.91 8.57 -14.72
C PHE A 40 0.36 8.18 -15.49
N ILE A 41 0.74 6.91 -15.37
CA ILE A 41 1.68 6.23 -16.28
C ILE A 41 0.87 5.26 -17.12
N PRO A 42 1.00 5.30 -18.48
CA PRO A 42 0.25 4.43 -19.36
C PRO A 42 0.44 2.93 -19.07
N ALA A 43 -0.62 2.14 -19.21
CA ALA A 43 -0.63 0.70 -18.93
C ALA A 43 0.42 -0.10 -19.70
N ASN A 44 0.86 0.39 -20.87
CA ASN A 44 1.87 -0.24 -21.72
C ASN A 44 3.26 0.40 -21.61
N ALA A 45 3.48 1.29 -20.64
CA ALA A 45 4.81 1.84 -20.40
C ALA A 45 5.78 0.73 -19.98
N THR A 46 7.03 0.81 -20.44
CA THR A 46 8.05 -0.19 -20.15
C THR A 46 9.26 0.42 -19.46
N ASP A 47 9.92 -0.36 -18.63
CA ASP A 47 11.17 0.01 -17.98
C ASP A 47 12.39 -0.21 -18.90
N LYS A 48 13.58 0.15 -18.41
CA LYS A 48 14.84 0.01 -19.16
C LYS A 48 15.19 -1.45 -19.54
N TYR A 49 14.51 -2.42 -18.96
CA TYR A 49 14.70 -3.83 -19.26
C TYR A 49 13.68 -4.35 -20.27
N GLY A 50 12.70 -3.53 -20.65
CA GLY A 50 11.63 -3.86 -21.58
C GLY A 50 10.44 -4.57 -20.92
N ASP A 51 10.36 -4.59 -19.59
CA ASP A 51 9.21 -5.11 -18.85
C ASP A 51 8.20 -3.99 -18.60
N THR A 52 6.92 -4.33 -18.57
CA THR A 52 5.84 -3.39 -18.26
C THR A 52 6.02 -2.74 -16.89
N ILE A 53 5.84 -1.42 -16.82
CA ILE A 53 5.74 -0.67 -15.56
C ILE A 53 4.29 -0.77 -15.11
N GLY A 54 3.98 -1.83 -14.35
CA GLY A 54 2.66 -2.07 -13.75
C GLY A 54 2.79 -2.24 -12.24
N GLY A 55 1.65 -2.31 -11.54
CA GLY A 55 1.62 -2.58 -10.10
C GLY A 55 2.31 -1.54 -9.21
N ILE A 56 2.73 -0.41 -9.75
CA ILE A 56 3.59 0.56 -9.05
C ILE A 56 2.91 1.32 -7.92
N GLY A 57 1.63 1.11 -7.75
CA GLY A 57 0.84 1.65 -6.67
C GLY A 57 0.83 0.80 -5.41
N SER A 58 1.40 -0.43 -5.39
CA SER A 58 1.50 -1.24 -4.17
C SER A 58 2.21 -0.46 -3.06
N SER A 59 3.32 0.23 -3.34
CA SER A 59 3.78 1.30 -2.44
C SER A 59 4.66 2.34 -3.11
N VAL A 60 4.62 3.58 -2.57
CA VAL A 60 5.40 4.72 -3.06
C VAL A 60 6.03 5.51 -1.91
N ALA A 61 7.31 5.79 -2.03
CA ALA A 61 8.01 6.71 -1.13
C ALA A 61 8.58 7.90 -1.90
N ILE A 62 8.21 9.13 -1.53
CA ILE A 62 8.80 10.35 -2.11
C ILE A 62 10.01 10.77 -1.29
N ASP A 63 11.14 10.94 -1.96
CA ASP A 63 12.36 11.49 -1.33
C ASP A 63 12.13 12.94 -0.93
N GLN A 64 11.94 13.16 0.38
CA GLN A 64 11.68 14.47 0.98
C GLN A 64 12.78 15.49 0.66
N SER A 65 14.03 15.05 0.51
CA SER A 65 15.17 15.92 0.19
C SER A 65 15.13 16.45 -1.25
N SER A 66 14.46 15.73 -2.14
CA SER A 66 14.27 16.09 -3.55
C SER A 66 13.08 17.02 -3.76
N TRP A 67 12.13 17.10 -2.79
CA TRP A 67 10.88 17.83 -2.96
C TRP A 67 11.06 19.33 -2.81
N HIS A 68 10.75 20.08 -3.86
CA HIS A 68 10.90 21.54 -3.87
C HIS A 68 9.96 22.22 -4.88
N LYS A 69 9.66 23.51 -4.64
CA LYS A 69 8.88 24.34 -5.56
C LYS A 69 9.82 25.15 -6.47
N LYS A 70 9.62 25.07 -7.78
CA LYS A 70 10.39 25.83 -8.79
C LYS A 70 9.47 26.19 -9.97
N ASN A 71 9.55 27.44 -10.44
CA ASN A 71 8.79 27.92 -11.61
C ASN A 71 7.29 27.67 -11.54
N GLY A 72 6.69 27.77 -10.34
CA GLY A 72 5.25 27.59 -10.13
C GLY A 72 4.79 26.13 -10.04
N ALA A 73 5.68 25.15 -10.18
CA ALA A 73 5.40 23.74 -10.00
C ALA A 73 6.19 23.14 -8.82
N TYR A 74 5.74 22.02 -8.29
CA TYR A 74 6.44 21.21 -7.31
C TYR A 74 7.12 20.04 -8.02
N HIS A 75 8.34 19.73 -7.62
CA HIS A 75 9.17 18.70 -8.22
C HIS A 75 9.73 17.79 -7.14
N GLY A 76 9.83 16.51 -7.43
CA GLY A 76 10.44 15.54 -6.52
C GLY A 76 10.77 14.24 -7.23
N THR A 77 11.35 13.32 -6.49
CA THR A 77 11.65 11.95 -6.93
C THR A 77 10.85 10.99 -6.07
N ALA A 78 10.06 10.15 -6.71
CA ALA A 78 9.38 9.02 -6.11
C ALA A 78 10.13 7.72 -6.38
N TRP A 79 10.06 6.81 -5.43
CA TRP A 79 10.43 5.42 -5.56
C TRP A 79 9.16 4.60 -5.42
N ALA A 80 8.87 3.73 -6.38
CA ALA A 80 7.66 2.94 -6.45
C ALA A 80 8.01 1.45 -6.58
N ILE A 81 7.29 0.61 -5.86
CA ILE A 81 7.48 -0.83 -5.89
C ILE A 81 6.18 -1.49 -6.36
N PRO A 82 6.23 -2.38 -7.36
CA PRO A 82 5.12 -3.27 -7.66
C PRO A 82 5.13 -4.48 -6.73
N ASP A 83 3.96 -5.12 -6.63
CA ASP A 83 3.77 -6.43 -6.02
C ASP A 83 4.55 -7.56 -6.76
N ARG A 84 4.00 -8.75 -6.79
CA ARG A 84 4.58 -9.96 -7.45
C ARG A 84 4.54 -9.95 -8.98
N GLY A 85 4.01 -8.91 -9.62
CA GLY A 85 3.87 -8.78 -11.05
C GLY A 85 2.49 -9.21 -11.57
N TRP A 86 2.33 -9.37 -12.89
CA TRP A 86 1.07 -9.82 -13.46
C TRP A 86 0.66 -11.19 -12.91
N ASN A 87 -0.45 -11.22 -12.17
CA ASN A 87 -0.86 -12.38 -11.39
C ASN A 87 -2.37 -12.69 -11.49
N THR A 88 -3.10 -12.07 -12.42
CA THR A 88 -4.56 -12.22 -12.55
C THR A 88 -5.04 -13.64 -12.81
N ASN A 89 -4.15 -14.52 -13.30
CA ASN A 89 -4.43 -15.95 -13.54
C ASN A 89 -3.32 -16.88 -12.99
N GLY A 90 -2.62 -16.46 -11.98
CA GLY A 90 -1.49 -17.19 -11.38
C GLY A 90 -0.19 -16.42 -11.46
N THR A 91 0.81 -16.83 -10.68
CA THR A 91 2.07 -16.12 -10.53
C THR A 91 3.10 -16.48 -11.60
N LEU A 92 4.09 -15.61 -11.79
CA LEU A 92 5.17 -15.76 -12.77
C LEU A 92 6.54 -15.46 -12.13
N ASN A 93 7.63 -15.90 -12.78
CA ASN A 93 8.99 -15.64 -12.34
C ASN A 93 9.43 -14.18 -12.60
N PHE A 94 8.55 -13.23 -12.26
CA PHE A 94 8.83 -11.81 -12.33
C PHE A 94 9.86 -11.43 -11.27
N GLN A 95 10.91 -10.73 -11.66
CA GLN A 95 11.91 -10.27 -10.69
C GLN A 95 11.44 -8.99 -10.02
N SER A 96 11.21 -9.04 -8.71
CA SER A 96 10.81 -7.87 -7.92
C SER A 96 11.79 -6.71 -8.14
N ARG A 97 11.27 -5.48 -8.17
CA ARG A 97 12.04 -4.30 -8.55
C ARG A 97 11.50 -3.03 -7.93
N ILE A 98 12.30 -1.98 -7.91
CA ILE A 98 11.91 -0.64 -7.48
C ILE A 98 12.16 0.32 -8.63
N HIS A 99 11.12 1.07 -9.01
CA HIS A 99 11.20 2.10 -10.05
C HIS A 99 11.51 3.47 -9.43
N LYS A 100 12.32 4.25 -10.13
CA LYS A 100 12.59 5.65 -9.82
C LYS A 100 11.86 6.53 -10.81
N ILE A 101 11.06 7.48 -10.31
CA ILE A 101 10.15 8.28 -11.12
C ILE A 101 10.27 9.75 -10.69
N ALA A 102 10.47 10.66 -11.66
CA ALA A 102 10.35 12.08 -11.38
C ALA A 102 8.87 12.48 -11.36
N VAL A 103 8.49 13.24 -10.34
CA VAL A 103 7.12 13.75 -10.14
C VAL A 103 7.13 15.25 -10.26
N THR A 104 6.27 15.80 -11.12
CA THR A 104 6.03 17.24 -11.23
C THR A 104 4.55 17.53 -11.04
N LEU A 105 4.19 18.29 -10.01
CA LEU A 105 2.82 18.76 -9.76
C LEU A 105 2.73 20.26 -10.06
N LYS A 106 1.89 20.62 -11.05
CA LYS A 106 1.53 22.01 -11.36
C LYS A 106 0.06 22.24 -10.97
N LEU A 107 -0.18 23.04 -9.93
CA LEU A 107 -1.53 23.23 -9.38
C LEU A 107 -2.50 23.79 -10.45
N ALA A 108 -3.66 23.16 -10.57
CA ALA A 108 -4.77 23.56 -11.44
C ALA A 108 -5.76 24.44 -10.65
N THR A 109 -5.34 25.64 -10.28
CA THR A 109 -6.07 26.54 -9.36
C THR A 109 -7.43 27.03 -9.89
N HIS A 110 -7.71 26.85 -11.18
CA HIS A 110 -8.96 27.27 -11.84
C HIS A 110 -9.81 26.09 -12.30
N ALA A 111 -9.44 24.86 -11.94
CA ALA A 111 -10.23 23.68 -12.29
C ALA A 111 -11.57 23.67 -11.54
N THR A 112 -12.65 23.47 -12.26
CA THR A 112 -14.01 23.32 -11.76
C THR A 112 -14.71 22.16 -12.45
N LEU A 113 -15.93 21.81 -12.04
CA LEU A 113 -16.73 20.78 -12.72
C LEU A 113 -17.08 21.19 -14.16
N GLU A 114 -17.35 22.49 -14.38
CA GLU A 114 -17.72 23.04 -15.69
C GLU A 114 -16.49 23.23 -16.61
N ASN A 115 -15.31 23.41 -15.99
CA ASN A 115 -14.05 23.59 -16.72
C ASN A 115 -12.94 22.73 -16.06
N PRO A 116 -12.98 21.42 -16.26
CA PRO A 116 -12.03 20.50 -15.63
C PRO A 116 -10.61 20.67 -16.21
N SER A 117 -9.63 20.42 -15.37
CA SER A 117 -8.22 20.40 -15.78
C SER A 117 -7.89 19.12 -16.55
N ASP A 118 -6.99 19.20 -17.51
CA ASP A 118 -6.23 18.06 -17.97
C ASP A 118 -5.28 17.56 -16.86
N PRO A 119 -4.71 16.34 -16.98
CA PRO A 119 -3.74 15.82 -16.02
C PRO A 119 -2.62 16.81 -15.74
N ASN A 120 -2.40 17.15 -14.48
CA ASN A 120 -1.47 18.17 -14.01
C ASN A 120 -0.34 17.63 -13.12
N ILE A 121 -0.31 16.31 -12.89
CA ILE A 121 0.81 15.56 -12.36
C ILE A 121 1.52 14.91 -13.55
N GLN A 122 2.77 15.25 -13.77
CA GLN A 122 3.62 14.63 -14.78
C GLN A 122 4.56 13.64 -14.09
N LEU A 123 4.63 12.44 -14.64
CA LEU A 123 5.44 11.32 -14.15
C LEU A 123 6.42 10.92 -15.25
N GLU A 124 7.72 10.96 -14.94
CA GLU A 124 8.78 10.59 -15.87
C GLU A 124 9.58 9.42 -15.28
N TYR A 125 9.58 8.29 -15.97
CA TYR A 125 10.40 7.15 -15.60
C TYR A 125 11.89 7.51 -15.71
N LEU A 126 12.66 7.22 -14.66
CA LEU A 126 14.10 7.52 -14.59
C LEU A 126 14.95 6.25 -14.57
N ASP A 127 14.60 5.27 -13.76
CA ASP A 127 15.44 4.08 -13.56
C ASP A 127 14.66 2.92 -12.91
N THR A 128 15.24 1.71 -12.96
CA THR A 128 14.76 0.52 -12.27
C THR A 128 15.92 -0.18 -11.55
N ILE A 129 15.70 -0.54 -10.28
CA ILE A 129 16.60 -1.35 -9.47
C ILE A 129 15.97 -2.73 -9.32
N LEU A 130 16.66 -3.77 -9.82
CA LEU A 130 16.24 -5.16 -9.65
C LEU A 130 16.62 -5.67 -8.27
N LEU A 131 15.71 -6.37 -7.57
CA LEU A 131 15.97 -6.92 -6.26
C LEU A 131 16.61 -8.30 -6.35
N THR A 132 17.55 -8.56 -5.44
CA THR A 132 18.29 -9.82 -5.34
C THR A 132 18.34 -10.32 -3.91
N GLY A 133 18.44 -11.62 -3.74
CA GLY A 133 18.65 -12.26 -2.45
C GLY A 133 20.02 -11.97 -1.80
N PRO A 134 20.26 -12.50 -0.60
CA PRO A 134 21.56 -12.36 0.09
C PRO A 134 22.75 -12.95 -0.66
N ASP A 135 22.49 -13.95 -1.49
CA ASP A 135 23.46 -14.62 -2.38
C ASP A 135 23.72 -13.86 -3.69
N GLY A 136 22.90 -12.85 -4.00
CA GLY A 136 22.95 -12.08 -5.24
C GLY A 136 22.11 -12.67 -6.37
N GLU A 137 21.42 -13.79 -6.15
CA GLU A 137 20.49 -14.34 -7.12
C GLU A 137 19.21 -13.47 -7.18
N PRO A 138 18.54 -13.38 -8.35
CA PRO A 138 17.29 -12.67 -8.50
C PRO A 138 16.21 -13.17 -7.53
N THR A 139 15.35 -12.26 -7.02
CA THR A 139 14.09 -12.62 -6.38
C THR A 139 13.03 -13.02 -7.42
N THR A 140 11.87 -13.47 -6.99
CA THR A 140 10.76 -13.86 -7.86
C THR A 140 9.42 -13.49 -7.25
N GLY A 141 8.44 -13.12 -8.08
CA GLY A 141 7.03 -12.96 -7.70
C GLY A 141 6.23 -14.28 -7.70
N LEU A 142 6.85 -15.42 -8.07
CA LEU A 142 6.19 -16.72 -7.93
C LEU A 142 5.77 -16.96 -6.49
N ASP A 143 4.58 -17.53 -6.29
CA ASP A 143 4.15 -17.99 -4.97
C ASP A 143 5.17 -18.98 -4.39
N ALA A 144 5.33 -18.95 -3.08
CA ALA A 144 6.32 -19.78 -2.40
C ALA A 144 5.97 -21.28 -2.49
N ASP A 145 6.99 -22.13 -2.47
CA ASP A 145 6.81 -23.58 -2.39
C ASP A 145 5.82 -23.93 -1.27
N ILE A 146 4.91 -24.87 -1.52
CA ILE A 146 3.89 -25.33 -0.53
C ILE A 146 4.57 -25.76 0.77
N THR A 147 5.72 -26.37 0.68
CA THR A 147 6.51 -26.84 1.83
C THR A 147 7.98 -26.44 1.68
N GLY A 148 8.61 -26.17 2.84
CA GLY A 148 10.01 -25.82 2.86
C GLY A 148 10.24 -24.31 2.82
N TYR A 149 11.52 -23.93 2.90
CA TYR A 149 11.99 -22.54 2.93
C TYR A 149 13.45 -22.46 2.53
N GLY A 150 13.90 -21.26 2.19
CA GLY A 150 15.29 -20.94 1.94
C GLY A 150 16.08 -20.73 3.24
N SER A 151 17.29 -21.27 3.31
CA SER A 151 18.19 -21.10 4.46
C SER A 151 19.43 -20.32 4.04
N TYR A 152 19.57 -19.10 4.57
CA TYR A 152 20.69 -18.21 4.30
C TYR A 152 21.36 -17.79 5.60
N LYS A 153 22.71 -17.74 5.60
CA LYS A 153 23.46 -17.41 6.83
C LYS A 153 23.09 -16.02 7.35
N GLY A 154 22.57 -15.96 8.57
CA GLY A 154 22.20 -14.71 9.24
C GLY A 154 20.77 -14.23 8.95
N PHE A 155 19.99 -15.00 8.20
CA PHE A 155 18.58 -14.74 7.91
C PHE A 155 17.68 -15.78 8.59
N PRO A 156 16.41 -15.43 8.86
CA PRO A 156 15.40 -16.40 9.23
C PRO A 156 15.08 -17.33 8.04
N PRO A 157 14.25 -18.36 8.22
CA PRO A 157 13.66 -19.10 7.08
C PRO A 157 12.97 -18.15 6.11
N LEU A 158 13.39 -18.13 4.83
CA LEU A 158 12.81 -17.24 3.82
C LEU A 158 11.85 -17.99 2.89
N PRO A 159 10.74 -17.36 2.42
CA PRO A 159 9.91 -17.91 1.36
C PRO A 159 10.76 -18.11 0.09
N VAL A 160 10.53 -19.21 -0.60
CA VAL A 160 11.23 -19.55 -1.85
C VAL A 160 10.30 -20.27 -2.79
N ALA A 161 10.45 -20.04 -4.09
CA ALA A 161 9.74 -20.76 -5.14
C ALA A 161 10.73 -21.56 -6.00
N THR A 162 10.36 -22.81 -6.23
CA THR A 162 11.03 -23.71 -7.18
C THR A 162 10.27 -23.70 -8.48
N TYR A 163 10.91 -23.42 -9.61
CA TYR A 163 10.24 -23.30 -10.90
C TYR A 163 10.90 -24.17 -11.97
N THR A 164 10.08 -24.61 -12.93
CA THR A 164 10.51 -25.35 -14.13
C THR A 164 10.74 -24.39 -15.30
N GLY A 165 11.48 -24.83 -16.29
CA GLY A 165 11.71 -24.04 -17.50
C GLY A 165 12.35 -22.69 -17.18
N ASN A 166 11.78 -21.63 -17.74
CA ASN A 166 12.14 -20.23 -17.42
C ASN A 166 11.26 -19.59 -16.33
N GLY A 167 10.26 -20.32 -15.80
CA GLY A 167 9.27 -19.81 -14.85
C GLY A 167 8.19 -18.92 -15.46
N PHE A 168 8.06 -18.95 -16.81
CA PHE A 168 7.02 -18.28 -17.61
C PHE A 168 6.32 -19.27 -18.58
N GLY A 169 6.41 -20.58 -18.30
CA GLY A 169 5.89 -21.63 -19.17
C GLY A 169 6.78 -21.99 -20.38
N GLY A 170 7.90 -21.31 -20.57
CA GLY A 170 8.86 -21.59 -21.64
C GLY A 170 10.01 -22.49 -21.24
N ALA A 171 10.83 -22.91 -22.22
CA ALA A 171 12.01 -23.73 -21.98
C ALA A 171 13.05 -23.01 -21.12
N GLY A 172 13.76 -23.75 -20.24
CA GLY A 172 14.81 -23.26 -19.37
C GLY A 172 15.35 -24.35 -18.47
N LYS A 173 16.30 -24.00 -17.60
CA LYS A 173 16.94 -24.96 -16.68
C LYS A 173 16.14 -25.18 -15.39
N GLY A 174 15.09 -24.40 -15.17
CA GLY A 174 14.49 -24.31 -13.85
C GLY A 174 15.39 -23.61 -12.83
N GLY A 175 14.91 -23.50 -11.62
CA GLY A 175 15.67 -22.88 -10.54
C GLY A 175 14.87 -22.75 -9.26
N ARG A 176 15.48 -22.11 -8.27
CA ARG A 176 14.85 -21.78 -6.98
C ARG A 176 15.27 -20.39 -6.58
N ARG A 177 14.31 -19.55 -6.21
CA ARG A 177 14.53 -18.13 -5.86
C ARG A 177 13.79 -17.77 -4.58
N ILE A 178 14.21 -16.70 -3.94
CA ILE A 178 13.44 -16.10 -2.85
C ILE A 178 12.18 -15.47 -3.45
N SER A 179 11.01 -15.91 -2.95
CA SER A 179 9.72 -15.34 -3.29
C SER A 179 9.52 -14.04 -2.53
N VAL A 180 9.05 -13.01 -3.23
CA VAL A 180 8.72 -11.71 -2.65
C VAL A 180 7.45 -11.19 -3.30
N ASP A 181 6.46 -10.94 -2.47
CA ASP A 181 5.24 -10.22 -2.78
C ASP A 181 5.30 -8.89 -2.05
N ALA A 182 5.89 -7.89 -2.71
CA ALA A 182 6.29 -6.64 -2.08
C ALA A 182 5.11 -5.68 -1.99
N GLU A 183 4.77 -5.21 -0.77
CA GLU A 183 3.58 -4.40 -0.56
C GLU A 183 3.87 -3.02 0.05
N GLY A 184 4.89 -2.86 0.86
CA GLY A 184 5.25 -1.58 1.45
C GLY A 184 6.68 -1.16 1.13
N LEU A 185 6.92 0.16 1.00
CA LEU A 185 8.22 0.73 0.67
C LEU A 185 8.55 1.93 1.55
N ALA A 186 9.66 1.88 2.26
CA ALA A 186 10.19 3.05 2.96
C ALA A 186 11.68 3.28 2.66
N LEU A 187 12.07 4.56 2.52
CA LEU A 187 13.44 4.93 2.23
C LEU A 187 14.32 4.83 3.48
N ALA A 188 15.39 4.07 3.41
CA ALA A 188 16.35 3.97 4.47
C ALA A 188 17.36 5.13 4.44
N ARG A 189 17.87 5.55 5.60
CA ARG A 189 18.83 6.66 5.72
C ARG A 189 20.13 6.47 4.96
N ASP A 190 20.53 5.23 4.73
CA ASP A 190 21.74 4.89 3.99
C ASP A 190 21.54 4.82 2.47
N GLY A 191 20.37 5.22 1.98
CA GLY A 191 19.99 5.21 0.57
C GLY A 191 19.46 3.86 0.09
N GLY A 192 19.33 2.87 0.98
CA GLY A 192 18.66 1.60 0.69
C GLY A 192 17.14 1.70 0.91
N PHE A 193 16.50 0.53 0.97
CA PHE A 193 15.04 0.41 1.02
C PHE A 193 14.61 -0.59 2.08
N TRP A 194 13.53 -0.26 2.80
CA TRP A 194 12.76 -1.22 3.57
C TRP A 194 11.54 -1.63 2.76
N VAL A 195 11.25 -2.91 2.73
CA VAL A 195 10.13 -3.50 1.95
C VAL A 195 9.40 -4.50 2.83
N SER A 196 8.08 -4.35 2.97
CA SER A 196 7.21 -5.38 3.58
C SER A 196 6.80 -6.42 2.55
N ASP A 197 6.46 -7.63 3.01
CA ASP A 197 6.20 -8.80 2.19
C ASP A 197 4.96 -9.55 2.64
N GLU A 198 4.12 -9.95 1.69
CA GLU A 198 2.93 -10.74 1.96
C GLU A 198 3.20 -12.23 2.11
N TYR A 199 4.17 -12.79 1.36
CA TYR A 199 4.46 -14.22 1.45
C TYR A 199 5.04 -14.60 2.82
N GLY A 200 6.10 -13.92 3.23
CA GLY A 200 6.80 -14.22 4.46
C GLY A 200 6.31 -13.50 5.70
N PRO A 201 5.27 -12.68 5.71
CA PRO A 201 4.97 -11.47 6.46
C PRO A 201 6.22 -10.85 7.12
N TYR A 202 7.26 -10.65 6.33
CA TYR A 202 8.55 -10.13 6.77
C TYR A 202 8.76 -8.68 6.36
N ILE A 203 9.78 -8.04 6.94
CA ILE A 203 10.28 -6.77 6.46
C ILE A 203 11.73 -6.97 6.02
N TYR A 204 12.00 -6.71 4.76
CA TYR A 204 13.35 -6.82 4.20
C TYR A 204 14.04 -5.46 4.15
N LYS A 205 15.35 -5.46 4.38
CA LYS A 205 16.19 -4.33 4.00
C LYS A 205 16.99 -4.67 2.76
N PHE A 206 16.88 -3.82 1.76
CA PHE A 206 17.69 -3.87 0.54
C PHE A 206 18.68 -2.71 0.52
N SER A 207 19.87 -2.94 0.03
CA SER A 207 20.86 -1.89 -0.28
C SER A 207 20.34 -0.96 -1.39
N ALA A 208 20.99 0.19 -1.59
CA ALA A 208 20.72 1.09 -2.71
C ALA A 208 20.89 0.44 -4.10
N LYS A 209 21.46 -0.75 -4.18
CA LYS A 209 21.63 -1.53 -5.42
C LYS A 209 20.67 -2.72 -5.51
N GLY A 210 19.70 -2.83 -4.60
CA GLY A 210 18.69 -3.88 -4.61
C GLY A 210 19.13 -5.23 -4.02
N LYS A 211 20.28 -5.31 -3.34
CA LYS A 211 20.67 -6.56 -2.67
C LYS A 211 20.04 -6.64 -1.27
N MET A 212 19.39 -7.77 -0.95
CA MET A 212 18.86 -8.05 0.38
C MET A 212 19.99 -8.16 1.41
N GLU A 213 19.93 -7.32 2.46
CA GLU A 213 20.94 -7.24 3.51
C GLU A 213 20.44 -7.79 4.85
N LEU A 214 19.12 -7.76 5.06
CA LEU A 214 18.49 -8.17 6.31
C LEU A 214 17.03 -8.54 6.08
N ALA A 215 16.53 -9.47 6.92
CA ALA A 215 15.11 -9.78 7.03
C ALA A 215 14.71 -9.70 8.52
N ILE A 216 13.62 -8.98 8.81
CA ILE A 216 12.97 -8.94 10.12
C ILE A 216 11.84 -9.95 10.08
N GLN A 217 11.95 -11.00 10.90
CA GLN A 217 10.86 -11.93 11.13
C GLN A 217 10.00 -11.40 12.27
N PRO A 218 8.67 -11.30 12.10
CA PRO A 218 7.76 -10.90 13.16
C PRO A 218 7.61 -12.02 14.21
N PRO A 219 6.85 -11.79 15.30
CA PRO A 219 6.50 -12.83 16.27
C PRO A 219 5.91 -14.08 15.63
N GLN A 220 5.99 -15.22 16.33
CA GLN A 220 5.55 -16.52 15.81
C GLN A 220 4.05 -16.58 15.47
N ALA A 221 3.23 -15.73 16.11
CA ALA A 221 1.81 -15.60 15.82
C ALA A 221 1.49 -15.20 14.37
N TYR A 222 2.40 -14.49 13.71
CA TYR A 222 2.23 -14.00 12.34
C TYR A 222 2.57 -15.02 11.26
N LEU A 223 3.41 -16.01 11.61
CA LEU A 223 3.96 -16.94 10.63
C LEU A 223 2.91 -17.91 10.12
N PRO A 224 2.67 -17.98 8.80
CA PRO A 224 1.63 -18.82 8.23
C PRO A 224 1.95 -20.30 8.42
N ARG A 225 0.96 -21.07 8.87
CA ARG A 225 1.08 -22.51 9.03
C ARG A 225 -0.11 -23.24 8.44
N ARG A 226 0.20 -24.36 7.80
CA ARG A 226 -0.78 -25.39 7.39
C ARG A 226 -0.51 -26.65 8.19
N ASN A 227 -1.50 -27.12 8.94
CA ASN A 227 -1.34 -28.27 9.84
C ASN A 227 -0.08 -28.16 10.72
N GLU A 228 0.06 -27.01 11.43
CA GLU A 228 1.18 -26.68 12.34
C GLU A 228 2.56 -26.50 11.64
N THR A 229 2.68 -26.82 10.36
CA THR A 229 3.90 -26.68 9.59
C THR A 229 3.99 -25.31 8.95
N LEU A 230 5.15 -24.65 9.05
CA LEU A 230 5.42 -23.37 8.37
C LEU A 230 5.22 -23.52 6.86
N SER A 231 4.38 -22.68 6.28
CA SER A 231 4.05 -22.68 4.86
C SER A 231 3.87 -21.25 4.35
N PHE A 232 4.78 -20.76 3.57
CA PHE A 232 4.73 -19.41 3.01
C PHE A 232 3.89 -19.29 1.73
N ASN A 233 3.38 -20.41 1.23
CA ASN A 233 2.49 -20.44 0.07
C ASN A 233 1.20 -19.65 0.34
N SER A 234 0.72 -18.91 -0.65
CA SER A 234 -0.48 -18.05 -0.60
C SER A 234 -1.61 -18.57 -1.49
N ASP A 235 -1.55 -19.85 -1.89
CA ASP A 235 -2.56 -20.48 -2.73
C ASP A 235 -2.77 -19.73 -4.07
N THR A 236 -1.68 -19.28 -4.66
CA THR A 236 -1.68 -18.62 -5.96
C THR A 236 -0.69 -19.34 -6.88
N PRO A 237 -1.08 -20.50 -7.45
CA PRO A 237 -0.18 -21.36 -8.21
C PRO A 237 0.45 -20.64 -9.41
N PRO A 238 1.57 -21.12 -9.92
CA PRO A 238 2.16 -20.58 -11.14
C PRO A 238 1.19 -20.66 -12.33
N LEU A 239 1.15 -19.62 -13.15
CA LEU A 239 0.30 -19.58 -14.36
C LEU A 239 0.49 -20.82 -15.26
N TYR A 240 1.71 -21.36 -15.31
CA TYR A 240 2.04 -22.52 -16.16
C TYR A 240 1.80 -23.88 -15.48
N ASP A 241 1.49 -23.90 -14.17
CA ASP A 241 1.12 -25.09 -13.40
C ASP A 241 0.00 -24.81 -12.39
N PRO A 242 -1.23 -24.59 -12.86
CA PRO A 242 -2.37 -24.25 -12.00
C PRO A 242 -2.82 -25.40 -11.08
N SER A 243 -2.19 -26.57 -11.16
CA SER A 243 -2.48 -27.71 -10.28
C SER A 243 -1.68 -27.71 -8.99
N GLU A 244 -0.71 -26.80 -8.82
CA GLU A 244 0.12 -26.68 -7.62
C GLU A 244 -0.64 -25.97 -6.50
N VAL A 245 -1.63 -26.65 -5.91
CA VAL A 245 -2.51 -26.12 -4.86
C VAL A 245 -2.16 -26.78 -3.50
N PRO A 246 -2.03 -26.00 -2.40
CA PRO A 246 -1.74 -26.54 -1.07
C PRO A 246 -2.94 -27.32 -0.48
N ASN A 247 -2.65 -28.22 0.44
CA ASN A 247 -3.68 -28.94 1.19
C ASN A 247 -3.31 -28.97 2.71
N PRO A 248 -4.07 -28.30 3.59
CA PRO A 248 -5.26 -27.48 3.29
C PRO A 248 -4.92 -26.25 2.43
N GLU A 249 -5.91 -25.78 1.69
CA GLU A 249 -5.82 -24.60 0.82
C GLU A 249 -5.52 -23.36 1.67
N ASP A 250 -6.30 -23.14 2.73
CA ASP A 250 -6.08 -22.04 3.66
C ASP A 250 -5.02 -22.37 4.72
N THR A 251 -4.34 -21.36 5.21
CA THR A 251 -3.54 -21.41 6.42
C THR A 251 -4.43 -21.61 7.64
N THR A 252 -3.90 -22.24 8.68
CA THR A 252 -4.64 -22.52 9.92
C THR A 252 -4.29 -21.56 11.05
N THR A 253 -3.14 -20.91 10.96
CA THR A 253 -2.69 -19.84 11.86
C THR A 253 -1.69 -18.95 11.12
N GLY A 254 -1.48 -17.75 11.64
CA GLY A 254 -0.62 -16.74 11.06
C GLY A 254 -1.36 -15.85 10.07
N ARG A 255 -0.64 -15.29 9.12
CA ARG A 255 -1.27 -14.51 8.05
C ARG A 255 -2.17 -15.39 7.20
N ALA A 256 -3.35 -14.91 6.84
CA ALA A 256 -4.19 -15.56 5.85
C ALA A 256 -3.56 -15.50 4.45
N ASN A 257 -3.99 -16.35 3.52
CA ASN A 257 -3.49 -16.33 2.14
C ASN A 257 -3.59 -14.92 1.54
N ASN A 258 -2.49 -14.42 0.99
CA ASN A 258 -2.41 -13.09 0.39
C ASN A 258 -2.94 -11.98 1.32
N GLN A 259 -2.60 -12.00 2.60
CA GLN A 259 -2.95 -10.98 3.61
C GLN A 259 -1.81 -10.80 4.63
N GLY A 260 -0.61 -10.55 4.12
CA GLY A 260 0.58 -10.39 4.92
C GLY A 260 0.81 -8.98 5.47
N LEU A 261 2.08 -8.54 5.48
CA LEU A 261 2.43 -7.18 5.85
C LEU A 261 2.30 -6.25 4.63
N GLU A 262 1.26 -5.45 4.63
CA GLU A 262 0.99 -4.44 3.61
C GLU A 262 1.65 -3.11 3.96
N GLY A 263 1.00 -2.35 4.85
CA GLY A 263 1.41 -1.00 5.18
C GLY A 263 2.78 -0.92 5.87
N LEU A 264 3.67 -0.06 5.35
CA LEU A 264 5.01 0.13 5.88
C LEU A 264 5.37 1.62 5.92
N THR A 265 5.75 2.11 7.08
CA THR A 265 6.20 3.50 7.22
C THR A 265 7.37 3.64 8.19
N ILE A 266 8.12 4.71 8.01
CA ILE A 266 9.23 5.07 8.90
C ILE A 266 8.94 6.39 9.61
N SER A 267 9.31 6.49 10.88
CA SER A 267 9.13 7.73 11.65
C SER A 267 9.86 8.91 10.97
N PRO A 268 9.36 10.15 11.10
CA PRO A 268 9.99 11.33 10.50
C PRO A 268 11.46 11.53 10.95
N ASP A 269 11.83 11.04 12.14
CA ASP A 269 13.21 11.03 12.61
C ASP A 269 14.01 9.81 12.09
N GLY A 270 13.38 8.90 11.32
CA GLY A 270 13.95 7.72 10.68
C GLY A 270 14.50 6.68 11.65
N LYS A 271 14.01 6.61 12.89
CA LYS A 271 14.51 5.67 13.92
C LYS A 271 13.56 4.53 14.20
N THR A 272 12.30 4.68 13.88
CA THR A 272 11.28 3.64 14.10
C THR A 272 10.65 3.25 12.77
N LEU A 273 10.56 1.95 12.55
CA LEU A 273 9.87 1.35 11.40
C LEU A 273 8.58 0.71 11.89
N TYR A 274 7.48 1.00 11.21
CA TYR A 274 6.16 0.49 11.53
C TYR A 274 5.64 -0.34 10.37
N ALA A 275 5.02 -1.47 10.68
CA ALA A 275 4.36 -2.32 9.69
C ALA A 275 3.00 -2.78 10.21
N LEU A 276 1.99 -2.74 9.35
CA LEU A 276 0.62 -3.14 9.66
C LEU A 276 0.21 -4.31 8.78
N MET A 277 -0.39 -5.33 9.40
CA MET A 277 -1.02 -6.45 8.67
C MET A 277 -2.17 -5.94 7.79
N GLN A 278 -2.35 -6.54 6.62
CA GLN A 278 -3.46 -6.20 5.71
C GLN A 278 -4.82 -6.37 6.40
N SER A 279 -4.94 -7.39 7.25
CA SER A 279 -6.13 -7.70 8.04
C SER A 279 -5.79 -8.60 9.23
N ALA A 280 -6.80 -9.13 9.92
CA ALA A 280 -6.62 -10.07 11.02
C ALA A 280 -5.84 -11.33 10.62
N LEU A 281 -5.11 -11.89 11.57
CA LEU A 281 -4.53 -13.23 11.44
C LEU A 281 -5.65 -14.29 11.40
N ASP A 282 -5.37 -15.48 10.83
CA ASP A 282 -6.34 -16.57 10.71
C ASP A 282 -7.01 -16.92 12.04
N GLN A 283 -6.22 -17.03 13.10
CA GLN A 283 -6.76 -17.35 14.44
C GLN A 283 -7.56 -16.20 15.07
N GLU A 284 -7.64 -15.02 14.45
CA GLU A 284 -8.23 -13.79 15.00
C GLU A 284 -9.40 -13.25 14.18
N GLY A 285 -9.94 -14.07 13.29
CA GLY A 285 -11.08 -13.72 12.46
C GLY A 285 -10.78 -13.64 10.96
N GLY A 286 -9.51 -13.69 10.53
CA GLY A 286 -9.17 -13.93 9.11
C GLY A 286 -9.41 -15.41 8.77
N PRO A 287 -9.67 -15.80 7.52
CA PRO A 287 -9.74 -15.00 6.30
C PRO A 287 -11.13 -14.45 5.96
N ASP A 288 -12.15 -14.64 6.82
CA ASP A 288 -13.51 -14.21 6.49
C ASP A 288 -13.62 -12.70 6.37
N LYS A 289 -14.18 -12.24 5.24
CA LYS A 289 -14.33 -10.81 4.91
C LYS A 289 -15.16 -10.00 5.91
N GLN A 290 -15.89 -10.64 6.82
CA GLN A 290 -16.75 -9.99 7.82
C GLN A 290 -16.09 -9.87 9.19
N THR A 291 -15.13 -10.74 9.50
CA THR A 291 -14.54 -10.92 10.83
C THR A 291 -13.08 -10.47 10.92
N LYS A 292 -12.37 -10.30 9.79
CA LYS A 292 -10.95 -9.96 9.70
C LYS A 292 -10.57 -8.51 10.12
N GLN A 293 -11.32 -7.93 11.06
CA GLN A 293 -11.19 -6.52 11.45
C GLN A 293 -9.96 -6.20 12.31
N PRO A 294 -9.54 -7.00 13.31
CA PRO A 294 -8.40 -6.66 14.15
C PRO A 294 -7.08 -6.90 13.42
N ALA A 295 -6.46 -5.82 12.94
CA ALA A 295 -5.14 -5.86 12.32
C ALA A 295 -4.05 -5.50 13.33
N ARG A 296 -2.94 -6.24 13.37
CA ARG A 296 -1.80 -6.00 14.27
C ARG A 296 -0.78 -5.09 13.61
N MET A 297 -0.32 -4.06 14.33
CA MET A 297 0.74 -3.14 13.93
C MET A 297 1.99 -3.33 14.77
N LEU A 298 3.10 -3.61 14.12
CA LEU A 298 4.42 -3.80 14.71
C LEU A 298 5.27 -2.53 14.64
N ALA A 299 6.08 -2.29 15.66
CA ALA A 299 7.08 -1.23 15.67
C ALA A 299 8.48 -1.78 15.99
N TYR A 300 9.47 -1.33 15.22
CA TYR A 300 10.87 -1.71 15.36
C TYR A 300 11.77 -0.50 15.51
N ASP A 301 12.62 -0.46 16.55
CA ASP A 301 13.74 0.48 16.62
C ASP A 301 14.82 0.06 15.61
N ILE A 302 15.04 0.91 14.60
CA ILE A 302 16.03 0.73 13.54
C ILE A 302 17.19 1.73 13.65
N SER A 303 17.34 2.42 14.78
CA SER A 303 18.45 3.36 15.01
C SER A 303 19.80 2.66 15.15
N GLY A 304 19.79 1.38 15.53
CA GLY A 304 20.97 0.53 15.68
C GLY A 304 21.27 -0.32 14.43
N LYS A 305 22.34 -1.13 14.54
CA LYS A 305 22.71 -2.06 13.45
C LYS A 305 21.73 -3.22 13.25
N LYS A 306 20.98 -3.57 14.28
CA LYS A 306 19.96 -4.62 14.25
C LYS A 306 18.64 -4.04 14.71
N PRO A 307 17.58 -4.21 13.92
CA PRO A 307 16.24 -3.84 14.34
C PRO A 307 15.85 -4.53 15.65
N LYS A 308 15.12 -3.81 16.50
CA LYS A 308 14.59 -4.33 17.75
C LYS A 308 13.08 -4.15 17.77
N TYR A 309 12.34 -5.23 17.95
CA TYR A 309 10.91 -5.19 18.20
C TYR A 309 10.63 -4.47 19.51
N ILE A 310 9.86 -3.37 19.47
CA ILE A 310 9.67 -2.48 20.62
C ILE A 310 8.21 -2.35 21.06
N HIS A 311 7.26 -2.34 20.14
CA HIS A 311 5.84 -2.19 20.42
C HIS A 311 4.99 -2.97 19.44
N GLU A 312 3.75 -3.28 19.88
CA GLU A 312 2.71 -3.84 19.03
C GLU A 312 1.33 -3.34 19.49
N TRP A 313 0.48 -2.97 18.54
CA TRP A 313 -0.88 -2.48 18.81
C TRP A 313 -1.89 -3.10 17.86
N VAL A 314 -3.17 -2.95 18.21
CA VAL A 314 -4.29 -3.36 17.38
C VAL A 314 -4.93 -2.15 16.72
N VAL A 315 -5.15 -2.24 15.42
CA VAL A 315 -5.95 -1.31 14.63
C VAL A 315 -7.22 -2.04 14.19
N MET A 316 -8.38 -1.55 14.63
CA MET A 316 -9.66 -2.10 14.19
C MET A 316 -10.02 -1.50 12.83
N LEU A 317 -9.86 -2.28 11.76
CA LEU A 317 -10.14 -1.83 10.40
C LEU A 317 -11.63 -1.49 10.23
N PRO A 318 -11.99 -0.51 9.36
CA PRO A 318 -13.37 -0.12 9.16
C PRO A 318 -14.17 -1.19 8.41
N LYS A 319 -15.51 -1.06 8.47
CA LYS A 319 -16.42 -1.90 7.68
C LYS A 319 -17.18 -1.06 6.67
N TYR A 320 -17.46 -1.65 5.53
CA TYR A 320 -18.31 -1.07 4.49
C TYR A 320 -19.48 -1.99 4.17
N PHE A 321 -20.54 -1.42 3.59
CA PHE A 321 -21.68 -2.17 3.12
C PHE A 321 -21.52 -2.49 1.63
N ASP A 322 -21.29 -3.76 1.33
CA ASP A 322 -21.22 -4.27 -0.04
C ASP A 322 -22.65 -4.45 -0.58
N TYR A 323 -23.06 -3.52 -1.43
CA TYR A 323 -24.42 -3.50 -2.03
C TYR A 323 -24.63 -4.61 -3.06
N THR A 324 -23.56 -5.29 -3.51
CA THR A 324 -23.63 -6.41 -4.47
C THR A 324 -23.85 -7.75 -3.78
N SER A 325 -23.72 -7.78 -2.44
CA SER A 325 -23.85 -9.02 -1.69
C SER A 325 -25.25 -9.62 -1.82
N SER A 326 -25.31 -10.87 -2.27
CA SER A 326 -26.59 -11.61 -2.41
C SER A 326 -27.32 -11.87 -1.09
N HIS A 327 -26.64 -11.71 0.04
CA HIS A 327 -27.17 -11.94 1.39
C HIS A 327 -26.84 -10.76 2.31
N ALA A 328 -27.88 -10.16 2.91
CA ALA A 328 -27.71 -9.02 3.83
C ALA A 328 -26.78 -9.34 5.02
N SER A 329 -26.74 -10.59 5.50
CA SER A 329 -25.83 -11.04 6.56
C SER A 329 -24.36 -11.04 6.14
N LYS A 330 -24.06 -11.04 4.84
CA LYS A 330 -22.71 -11.03 4.27
C LYS A 330 -22.30 -9.67 3.66
N ALA A 331 -23.17 -8.67 3.77
CA ALA A 331 -22.96 -7.36 3.16
C ALA A 331 -21.98 -6.46 3.94
N ASN A 332 -21.88 -6.62 5.26
CA ASN A 332 -20.93 -5.83 6.06
C ASN A 332 -19.55 -6.48 6.00
N LYS A 333 -18.69 -5.98 5.13
CA LYS A 333 -17.33 -6.47 4.92
C LYS A 333 -16.31 -5.53 5.55
N VAL A 334 -15.16 -6.07 5.93
CA VAL A 334 -14.02 -5.29 6.41
C VAL A 334 -13.28 -4.69 5.21
N ALA A 335 -13.06 -3.38 5.24
CA ALA A 335 -12.17 -2.71 4.31
C ALA A 335 -10.72 -3.00 4.76
N ALA A 336 -10.05 -3.90 4.04
CA ALA A 336 -8.65 -4.22 4.31
C ALA A 336 -7.78 -2.98 4.07
N GLN A 337 -6.68 -2.86 4.80
CA GLN A 337 -5.73 -1.78 4.60
C GLN A 337 -4.71 -2.14 3.54
N SER A 338 -4.18 -1.14 2.86
CA SER A 338 -3.15 -1.30 1.83
C SER A 338 -1.91 -0.45 2.10
N GLU A 339 -1.95 0.56 2.96
CA GLU A 339 -0.78 1.35 3.30
C GLU A 339 -0.97 2.13 4.59
N ILE A 340 0.12 2.41 5.29
CA ILE A 340 0.15 3.34 6.41
C ILE A 340 1.21 4.43 6.19
N HIS A 341 0.98 5.62 6.75
CA HIS A 341 1.97 6.69 6.74
C HIS A 341 2.00 7.43 8.07
N GLN A 342 3.14 7.44 8.77
CA GLN A 342 3.25 8.20 10.03
C GLN A 342 3.29 9.70 9.73
N LEU A 343 2.43 10.45 10.42
CA LEU A 343 2.29 11.88 10.29
C LEU A 343 3.26 12.64 11.20
N PRO A 344 3.61 13.89 10.89
CA PRO A 344 4.37 14.76 11.79
C PRO A 344 3.72 14.99 13.17
N THR A 345 2.43 14.72 13.29
CA THR A 345 1.67 14.77 14.56
C THR A 345 1.97 13.60 15.50
N GLY A 346 2.55 12.52 14.97
CA GLY A 346 2.78 11.25 15.65
C GLY A 346 1.66 10.21 15.40
N ASP A 347 0.53 10.62 14.85
CA ASP A 347 -0.56 9.74 14.41
C ASP A 347 -0.23 9.11 13.05
N PHE A 348 -1.12 8.28 12.54
CA PHE A 348 -0.93 7.57 11.28
C PHE A 348 -2.10 7.80 10.34
N LEU A 349 -1.81 7.93 9.04
CA LEU A 349 -2.79 7.65 7.99
C LEU A 349 -2.81 6.14 7.72
N VAL A 350 -3.98 5.64 7.37
CA VAL A 350 -4.19 4.29 6.88
C VAL A 350 -5.09 4.33 5.65
N LEU A 351 -4.67 3.70 4.58
CA LEU A 351 -5.46 3.55 3.36
C LEU A 351 -6.24 2.25 3.45
N ALA A 352 -7.56 2.36 3.60
CA ALA A 352 -8.47 1.22 3.66
C ALA A 352 -9.49 1.31 2.52
N ARG A 353 -9.81 0.19 1.88
CA ARG A 353 -10.68 0.17 0.71
C ARG A 353 -11.58 -1.06 0.64
N ASP A 354 -12.68 -0.92 -0.09
CA ASP A 354 -13.45 -2.04 -0.59
C ASP A 354 -12.68 -2.78 -1.72
N SER A 355 -13.20 -3.92 -2.15
CA SER A 355 -12.59 -4.76 -3.18
C SER A 355 -13.63 -5.20 -4.21
N GLY A 356 -13.25 -5.20 -5.48
CA GLY A 356 -14.11 -5.57 -6.61
C GLY A 356 -14.89 -4.40 -7.20
N PHE A 357 -14.47 -3.13 -6.95
CA PHE A 357 -15.16 -1.93 -7.41
C PHE A 357 -14.19 -0.94 -8.07
N GLY A 358 -14.46 -0.54 -9.31
CA GLY A 358 -13.67 0.46 -10.03
C GLY A 358 -13.41 0.09 -11.49
N HIS A 359 -12.44 0.75 -12.11
CA HIS A 359 -12.06 0.51 -13.50
C HIS A 359 -11.52 -0.92 -13.66
N GLY A 360 -12.05 -1.62 -14.64
CA GLY A 360 -11.70 -3.01 -14.92
C GLY A 360 -12.45 -4.05 -14.10
N GLN A 361 -13.33 -3.64 -13.18
CA GLN A 361 -14.18 -4.51 -12.37
C GLN A 361 -15.61 -4.56 -12.91
N ASP A 362 -16.37 -5.62 -12.58
CA ASP A 362 -17.78 -5.73 -12.94
C ASP A 362 -18.61 -4.57 -12.37
N GLU A 363 -18.25 -4.11 -11.19
CA GLU A 363 -18.89 -2.99 -10.49
C GLU A 363 -17.96 -1.77 -10.48
N SER A 364 -18.49 -0.65 -10.95
CA SER A 364 -17.70 0.59 -11.08
C SER A 364 -17.73 1.49 -9.83
N LEU A 365 -18.74 1.32 -8.95
CA LEU A 365 -19.00 2.22 -7.82
C LEU A 365 -18.38 1.69 -6.52
N SER A 366 -17.20 2.19 -6.16
CA SER A 366 -16.64 1.98 -4.84
C SER A 366 -17.43 2.74 -3.77
N VAL A 367 -17.65 2.09 -2.63
CA VAL A 367 -18.35 2.68 -1.47
C VAL A 367 -17.44 2.98 -0.29
N TYR A 368 -16.18 2.50 -0.35
CA TYR A 368 -15.17 2.78 0.67
C TYR A 368 -13.76 2.79 0.07
N ARG A 369 -13.15 3.95 0.02
CA ARG A 369 -11.77 4.14 -0.44
C ARG A 369 -11.22 5.38 0.26
N ASN A 370 -10.66 5.17 1.44
CA ASN A 370 -10.33 6.26 2.36
C ASN A 370 -8.87 6.21 2.82
N ALA A 371 -8.26 7.40 2.93
CA ALA A 371 -7.11 7.60 3.81
C ALA A 371 -7.63 8.13 5.16
N ASP A 372 -7.77 7.24 6.11
CA ASP A 372 -8.28 7.52 7.45
C ASP A 372 -7.13 7.79 8.44
N VAL A 373 -7.46 8.28 9.63
CA VAL A 373 -6.46 8.54 10.69
C VAL A 373 -6.65 7.56 11.82
N PHE A 374 -5.52 7.03 12.34
CA PHE A 374 -5.55 6.35 13.63
C PHE A 374 -4.42 6.82 14.54
N SER A 375 -4.62 6.69 15.85
CA SER A 375 -3.64 7.03 16.87
C SER A 375 -3.45 5.90 17.88
N VAL A 376 -2.19 5.54 18.09
CA VAL A 376 -1.76 4.62 19.15
C VAL A 376 -1.30 5.37 20.41
N LEU A 377 -1.17 6.69 20.31
CA LEU A 377 -0.65 7.58 21.37
C LEU A 377 -1.74 8.47 21.95
N SER A 378 -3.01 8.09 21.79
CA SER A 378 -4.14 8.88 22.28
C SER A 378 -4.06 9.05 23.80
N LYS A 379 -4.08 10.30 24.25
CA LYS A 379 -4.20 10.62 25.69
C LYS A 379 -5.58 10.25 26.26
N LYS A 380 -6.54 9.89 25.41
CA LYS A 380 -7.91 9.55 25.80
C LYS A 380 -8.16 8.06 25.91
N ALA A 381 -7.35 7.24 25.25
CA ALA A 381 -7.42 5.79 25.31
C ALA A 381 -6.02 5.26 25.62
N ASP A 382 -5.89 4.51 26.70
CA ASP A 382 -4.68 3.75 26.99
C ASP A 382 -4.65 2.57 25.98
N THR A 383 -4.20 2.85 24.76
CA THR A 383 -4.04 1.79 23.74
C THR A 383 -3.13 0.69 24.30
N THR A 384 -3.59 -0.55 24.25
CA THR A 384 -2.83 -1.67 24.80
C THR A 384 -1.60 -1.95 23.93
N ASP A 385 -0.42 -1.92 24.57
CA ASP A 385 0.82 -2.39 23.95
C ASP A 385 0.93 -3.92 24.13
N LEU A 386 0.63 -4.66 23.09
CA LEU A 386 0.64 -6.14 23.11
C LEU A 386 2.02 -6.70 23.39
N LYS A 387 3.09 -5.97 23.00
CA LYS A 387 4.48 -6.36 23.27
C LYS A 387 4.77 -6.53 24.76
N ALA A 388 4.05 -5.82 25.61
CA ALA A 388 4.16 -5.96 27.07
C ALA A 388 3.52 -7.26 27.60
N ILE A 389 2.72 -7.96 26.75
CA ILE A 389 1.98 -9.17 27.08
C ILE A 389 2.51 -10.32 26.21
N ASN A 390 3.48 -11.08 26.73
CA ASN A 390 4.22 -12.09 25.95
C ASN A 390 3.37 -13.23 25.37
N ASP A 391 2.16 -13.45 25.84
CA ASP A 391 1.30 -14.57 25.44
C ASP A 391 0.83 -14.46 23.98
N TYR A 392 0.76 -13.25 23.43
CA TYR A 392 0.30 -12.99 22.06
C TYR A 392 1.36 -13.25 20.98
N ASP A 393 2.63 -13.38 21.35
CA ASP A 393 3.76 -13.59 20.43
C ASP A 393 3.96 -15.05 20.02
N THR A 394 3.27 -15.99 20.65
CA THR A 394 3.43 -17.44 20.40
C THR A 394 2.74 -17.88 19.11
N ALA A 395 3.10 -19.05 18.60
CA ALA A 395 2.50 -19.62 17.38
C ALA A 395 0.97 -19.79 17.41
N THR A 396 0.41 -19.90 18.63
CA THR A 396 -1.04 -20.01 18.87
C THR A 396 -1.59 -18.77 19.57
N GLY A 397 -0.77 -17.71 19.72
CA GLY A 397 -1.18 -16.46 20.33
C GLY A 397 -2.28 -15.81 19.52
N SER A 398 -3.35 -15.38 20.20
CA SER A 398 -4.51 -14.75 19.59
C SER A 398 -4.98 -13.58 20.44
N ILE A 399 -5.28 -12.47 19.82
CA ILE A 399 -5.81 -11.24 20.45
C ILE A 399 -7.34 -11.15 20.35
N ALA A 400 -7.95 -12.03 19.57
CA ALA A 400 -9.37 -12.02 19.27
C ALA A 400 -9.89 -13.45 19.06
N SER A 401 -11.20 -13.63 19.14
CA SER A 401 -11.84 -14.88 18.73
C SER A 401 -11.81 -15.06 17.22
N SER A 402 -12.14 -16.27 16.73
CA SER A 402 -12.34 -16.55 15.30
C SER A 402 -13.43 -15.70 14.64
N GLU A 403 -14.28 -15.05 15.44
CA GLU A 403 -15.30 -14.10 14.96
C GLU A 403 -14.77 -12.65 14.93
N GLY A 404 -13.47 -12.43 15.13
CA GLY A 404 -12.85 -11.11 15.13
C GLY A 404 -13.21 -10.22 16.32
N VAL A 405 -13.68 -10.81 17.42
CA VAL A 405 -14.02 -10.08 18.65
C VAL A 405 -12.78 -10.03 19.54
N LEU A 406 -12.27 -8.82 19.78
CA LEU A 406 -11.10 -8.60 20.64
C LEU A 406 -11.32 -9.12 22.06
N ASP A 407 -10.26 -9.61 22.67
CA ASP A 407 -10.21 -9.93 24.08
C ASP A 407 -10.51 -8.69 24.93
N SER A 408 -11.29 -8.87 26.01
CA SER A 408 -11.84 -7.77 26.82
C SER A 408 -10.78 -6.87 27.49
N GLY A 409 -9.54 -7.33 27.57
CA GLY A 409 -8.40 -6.59 28.13
C GLY A 409 -7.62 -5.74 27.10
N ILE A 410 -8.02 -5.78 25.82
CA ILE A 410 -7.30 -5.09 24.76
C ILE A 410 -8.06 -3.83 24.33
N THR A 411 -7.41 -2.67 24.47
CA THR A 411 -7.89 -1.39 23.93
C THR A 411 -7.19 -1.13 22.61
N PRO A 412 -7.90 -1.10 21.45
CA PRO A 412 -7.31 -0.83 20.15
C PRO A 412 -6.95 0.64 19.98
N ALA A 413 -6.22 0.97 18.90
CA ALA A 413 -5.97 2.34 18.48
C ALA A 413 -7.27 3.12 18.25
N GLU A 414 -7.25 4.43 18.55
CA GLU A 414 -8.36 5.32 18.19
C GLU A 414 -8.38 5.48 16.66
N TYR A 415 -9.50 5.14 16.00
CA TYR A 415 -9.67 5.18 14.55
C TYR A 415 -10.71 6.23 14.15
N CYS A 416 -10.39 7.08 13.17
CA CYS A 416 -11.22 8.20 12.74
C CYS A 416 -11.29 8.29 11.23
N THR A 417 -12.48 8.20 10.65
CA THR A 417 -12.68 8.39 9.20
C THR A 417 -12.30 9.80 8.79
N PHE A 418 -11.55 9.92 7.66
CA PHE A 418 -11.02 11.23 7.29
C PHE A 418 -11.18 11.55 5.79
N LEU A 419 -10.34 11.07 4.91
CA LEU A 419 -10.25 11.49 3.52
C LEU A 419 -10.86 10.42 2.60
N ASP A 420 -12.01 10.74 2.01
CA ASP A 420 -12.68 9.90 1.00
C ASP A 420 -12.18 10.26 -0.40
N PHE A 421 -11.68 9.28 -1.14
CA PHE A 421 -11.23 9.43 -2.53
C PHE A 421 -12.40 9.57 -3.50
N ASN A 422 -13.57 9.07 -3.12
CA ASN A 422 -14.74 8.91 -3.97
C ASN A 422 -15.59 10.19 -4.11
N VAL A 423 -15.08 11.35 -3.67
CA VAL A 423 -15.81 12.62 -3.75
C VAL A 423 -15.88 13.10 -5.19
N ASN A 424 -16.95 12.75 -5.91
CA ASN A 424 -17.13 13.09 -7.33
C ASN A 424 -17.08 14.60 -7.64
N SER A 425 -17.43 15.48 -6.70
CA SER A 425 -17.26 16.93 -6.87
C SER A 425 -15.80 17.38 -6.90
N GLU A 426 -14.90 16.63 -6.28
CA GLU A 426 -13.46 16.86 -6.35
C GLU A 426 -12.85 16.15 -7.58
N LEU A 427 -13.22 14.89 -7.81
CA LEU A 427 -12.76 14.08 -8.94
C LEU A 427 -13.10 14.74 -10.28
N GLY A 428 -14.32 15.23 -10.44
CA GLY A 428 -14.80 15.86 -11.67
C GLY A 428 -14.04 17.11 -12.08
N LYS A 429 -13.31 17.77 -11.15
CA LYS A 429 -12.38 18.86 -11.49
C LYS A 429 -11.24 18.41 -12.42
N PHE A 430 -11.01 17.10 -12.51
CA PHE A 430 -10.00 16.46 -13.38
C PHE A 430 -10.64 15.44 -14.33
N ARG A 431 -11.96 15.55 -14.60
CA ARG A 431 -12.77 14.60 -15.40
C ARG A 431 -12.92 13.23 -14.80
N LEU A 432 -12.32 12.95 -13.65
CA LEU A 432 -12.40 11.67 -13.00
C LEU A 432 -13.77 11.44 -12.37
N HIS A 433 -14.10 10.17 -12.15
CA HIS A 433 -15.33 9.79 -11.46
C HIS A 433 -15.18 8.46 -10.73
N ASN A 434 -16.02 8.24 -9.73
CA ASN A 434 -16.27 6.99 -9.06
C ASN A 434 -17.69 6.52 -9.44
N GLY A 435 -17.81 5.31 -9.98
CA GLY A 435 -19.06 4.78 -10.52
C GLY A 435 -19.40 5.29 -11.92
N GLY A 436 -20.32 4.64 -12.60
CA GLY A 436 -20.76 4.99 -13.96
C GLY A 436 -20.06 4.21 -15.05
N ALA A 437 -19.66 4.87 -16.14
CA ALA A 437 -19.08 4.21 -17.32
C ALA A 437 -17.70 3.61 -17.02
N GLN A 438 -17.41 2.48 -17.66
CA GLN A 438 -16.06 1.88 -17.69
C GLN A 438 -15.23 2.60 -18.76
N ASP A 439 -14.70 3.76 -18.43
CA ASP A 439 -13.86 4.57 -19.32
C ASP A 439 -12.55 4.98 -18.64
N GLN A 440 -11.67 5.63 -19.39
CA GLN A 440 -10.34 6.04 -18.93
C GLN A 440 -10.31 7.01 -17.73
N TRP A 441 -11.47 7.59 -17.35
CA TRP A 441 -11.59 8.56 -16.26
C TRP A 441 -12.16 7.94 -14.98
N LEU A 442 -12.61 6.68 -15.04
CA LEU A 442 -13.03 5.92 -13.88
C LEU A 442 -11.83 5.60 -13.01
N LEU A 443 -11.95 5.79 -11.70
CA LEU A 443 -10.89 5.41 -10.77
C LEU A 443 -10.66 3.89 -10.78
N ASN A 444 -9.39 3.49 -10.78
CA ASN A 444 -8.98 2.10 -10.60
C ASN A 444 -9.50 1.54 -9.26
N GLU A 445 -9.57 0.22 -9.14
CA GLU A 445 -9.95 -0.45 -7.91
C GLU A 445 -8.94 -0.23 -6.80
N LYS A 446 -7.69 -0.64 -7.04
CA LYS A 446 -6.63 -0.74 -6.05
C LYS A 446 -5.87 0.57 -5.91
N TRP A 447 -6.16 1.32 -4.85
CA TRP A 447 -5.36 2.43 -4.36
C TRP A 447 -4.62 1.93 -3.13
N GLU A 448 -3.28 1.87 -3.19
CA GLU A 448 -2.50 1.11 -2.22
C GLU A 448 -1.31 1.87 -1.64
N SER A 449 -1.05 3.12 -2.04
CA SER A 449 0.08 3.87 -1.51
C SER A 449 -0.28 5.23 -0.95
N LEU A 450 0.50 5.68 0.03
CA LEU A 450 0.40 7.00 0.64
C LEU A 450 1.78 7.64 0.77
N ALA A 451 1.97 8.81 0.15
CA ALA A 451 3.20 9.58 0.31
C ALA A 451 2.89 11.06 0.61
N LEU A 452 3.40 11.57 1.74
CA LEU A 452 3.13 12.92 2.21
C LEU A 452 4.33 13.84 1.94
N VAL A 453 4.07 15.03 1.37
CA VAL A 453 5.11 16.05 1.13
C VAL A 453 4.61 17.45 1.47
N PRO A 454 5.48 18.41 1.86
CA PRO A 454 5.05 19.77 2.18
C PRO A 454 4.45 20.52 0.98
N ALA A 455 3.33 21.24 1.19
CA ALA A 455 2.69 22.10 0.17
C ALA A 455 3.13 23.59 0.27
N GLY A 456 4.09 23.91 1.17
CA GLY A 456 4.67 25.23 1.33
C GLY A 456 4.06 26.09 2.44
N GLY A 457 2.87 25.75 2.93
CA GLY A 457 2.29 26.33 4.16
C GLY A 457 2.77 25.60 5.42
N ARG A 458 2.65 26.22 6.58
CA ARG A 458 3.17 25.67 7.87
C ARG A 458 2.40 24.46 8.32
N LYS A 459 1.49 23.91 7.82
CA LYS A 459 0.74 22.69 8.20
C LYS A 459 0.02 22.13 6.97
N GLU A 460 0.44 22.57 5.80
CA GLU A 460 -0.16 22.17 4.54
C GLU A 460 0.72 21.14 3.87
N TYR A 461 0.09 20.07 3.38
CA TYR A 461 0.77 18.96 2.72
C TYR A 461 0.01 18.56 1.46
N PHE A 462 0.73 17.93 0.52
CA PHE A 462 0.15 17.09 -0.50
C PHE A 462 0.28 15.64 -0.06
N LEU A 463 -0.84 14.95 -0.03
CA LEU A 463 -0.91 13.51 0.12
C LEU A 463 -1.07 12.90 -1.25
N PHE A 464 -0.04 12.22 -1.73
CA PHE A 464 -0.10 11.41 -2.95
C PHE A 464 -0.60 10.02 -2.64
N SER A 465 -1.42 9.48 -3.55
CA SER A 465 -1.78 8.08 -3.59
C SER A 465 -1.70 7.59 -5.03
N TRP A 466 -1.19 6.40 -5.24
CA TRP A 466 -1.03 5.78 -6.55
C TRP A 466 -1.85 4.48 -6.57
N SER A 467 -2.44 4.19 -7.74
CA SER A 467 -3.16 2.94 -7.92
C SER A 467 -2.22 1.83 -8.38
N ASP A 468 -2.42 0.65 -7.85
CA ASP A 468 -1.98 -0.59 -8.46
C ASP A 468 -2.95 -0.93 -9.61
N ASN A 469 -2.40 -1.23 -10.78
CA ASN A 469 -3.18 -1.62 -11.95
C ASN A 469 -3.11 -3.14 -12.24
N ASP A 470 -2.57 -3.96 -11.31
CA ASP A 470 -2.38 -5.41 -11.46
C ASP A 470 -1.67 -5.81 -12.77
N PHE A 471 -0.85 -4.93 -13.35
CA PHE A 471 -0.26 -5.11 -14.68
C PHE A 471 -1.29 -5.34 -15.79
N ILE A 472 -2.54 -4.92 -15.62
CA ILE A 472 -3.64 -5.16 -16.58
C ILE A 472 -3.44 -4.28 -17.82
N THR A 473 -3.00 -4.92 -18.91
CA THR A 473 -2.80 -4.28 -20.23
C THR A 473 -2.98 -5.29 -21.36
N GLN A 474 -3.30 -4.76 -22.55
CA GLN A 474 -3.38 -5.54 -23.78
C GLN A 474 -2.06 -5.55 -24.58
N ASP A 475 -1.03 -4.87 -24.07
CA ASP A 475 0.28 -4.77 -24.72
C ASP A 475 1.38 -4.84 -23.64
N GLY A 476 1.38 -5.97 -22.88
CA GLY A 476 2.27 -6.19 -21.76
C GLY A 476 3.50 -7.03 -22.12
N TYR A 477 4.58 -6.81 -21.38
CA TYR A 477 5.85 -7.53 -21.52
C TYR A 477 6.44 -7.83 -20.15
N MET A 478 6.98 -9.05 -19.98
CA MET A 478 7.76 -9.49 -18.83
C MET A 478 9.01 -10.26 -19.29
N ASN A 479 9.79 -10.78 -18.33
CA ASN A 479 11.01 -11.55 -18.59
C ASN A 479 12.01 -10.81 -19.49
N PHE A 480 12.29 -9.55 -19.15
CA PHE A 480 13.18 -8.68 -19.93
C PHE A 480 12.68 -8.47 -21.37
N GLY A 481 11.38 -8.18 -21.52
CA GLY A 481 10.72 -7.98 -22.80
C GLY A 481 10.48 -9.25 -23.63
N LYS A 482 10.81 -10.43 -23.10
CA LYS A 482 10.74 -11.71 -23.87
C LYS A 482 9.43 -12.46 -23.72
N PHE A 483 8.59 -12.08 -22.78
CA PHE A 483 7.30 -12.69 -22.52
C PHE A 483 6.20 -11.65 -22.77
N PRO A 484 5.65 -11.58 -24.00
CA PRO A 484 4.50 -10.73 -24.29
C PRO A 484 3.25 -11.35 -23.66
N TYR A 485 2.36 -10.50 -23.10
CA TYR A 485 1.09 -10.95 -22.56
C TYR A 485 -0.04 -9.97 -22.87
N LYS A 486 -1.27 -10.48 -22.77
CA LYS A 486 -2.50 -9.69 -22.80
C LYS A 486 -3.36 -10.17 -21.65
N ASP A 487 -3.80 -9.24 -20.81
CA ASP A 487 -4.70 -9.59 -19.72
C ASP A 487 -6.06 -10.07 -20.24
N ALA A 488 -6.63 -11.08 -19.57
CA ALA A 488 -7.90 -11.70 -19.97
C ALA A 488 -9.11 -10.76 -19.84
N SER A 489 -9.02 -9.73 -19.01
CA SER A 489 -10.08 -8.73 -18.84
C SER A 489 -10.35 -7.89 -20.10
N GLY A 490 -9.36 -7.78 -20.99
CA GLY A 490 -9.44 -6.94 -22.19
C GLY A 490 -9.22 -5.44 -21.93
N TYR A 491 -8.95 -5.03 -20.68
CA TYR A 491 -8.70 -3.64 -20.32
C TYR A 491 -7.24 -3.22 -20.48
N ASN A 492 -7.03 -1.90 -20.54
CA ASN A 492 -5.75 -1.24 -20.32
C ASN A 492 -5.96 -0.29 -19.12
N LEU A 493 -5.41 -0.64 -17.96
CA LEU A 493 -5.53 0.16 -16.76
C LEU A 493 -4.25 0.98 -16.56
N ASP A 494 -4.34 2.30 -16.74
CA ASP A 494 -3.22 3.19 -16.45
C ASP A 494 -2.93 3.19 -14.94
N ASN A 495 -1.66 3.30 -14.55
CA ASN A 495 -1.30 3.53 -13.14
C ASN A 495 -1.68 4.97 -12.78
N GLN A 496 -2.82 5.16 -12.15
CA GLN A 496 -3.36 6.48 -11.80
C GLN A 496 -2.71 7.04 -10.54
N VAL A 497 -2.57 8.37 -10.49
CA VAL A 497 -1.98 9.11 -9.36
C VAL A 497 -2.87 10.28 -8.98
N LEU A 498 -3.22 10.38 -7.71
CA LEU A 498 -3.94 11.52 -7.12
C LEU A 498 -3.04 12.26 -6.13
N ALA A 499 -3.22 13.58 -6.03
CA ALA A 499 -2.62 14.39 -5.00
C ALA A 499 -3.72 15.18 -4.29
N PHE A 500 -3.90 14.93 -2.99
CA PHE A 500 -4.86 15.61 -2.14
C PHE A 500 -4.18 16.71 -1.32
N LYS A 501 -4.82 17.85 -1.15
CA LYS A 501 -4.33 18.91 -0.24
C LYS A 501 -4.93 18.69 1.14
N VAL A 502 -4.05 18.53 2.15
CA VAL A 502 -4.44 18.27 3.55
C VAL A 502 -3.74 19.23 4.50
N GLU A 503 -4.37 19.46 5.68
CA GLU A 503 -3.85 20.32 6.76
C GLU A 503 -4.00 19.63 8.12
N PHE A 504 -2.94 19.72 8.99
CA PHE A 504 -2.99 19.23 10.38
C PHE A 504 -1.88 19.78 11.27
#